data_b0e670acecf6ec11f0afbeee1c46796d
#
_entry.id   b0e670acecf6ec11f0afbeee1c46796d
#
_cell.length_a   1.000
_cell.length_b   1.000
_cell.length_c   1.000
_cell.angle_alpha   90.00
_cell.angle_beta   90.00
_cell.angle_gamma   90.00
#
_symmetry.space_group_name_H-M   'P 1'
#
loop_
_entity.id
_entity.type
_entity.pdbx_description
1 polymer ?
#
loop_
_entity_poly.entity_id
_entity_poly.type
_entity_poly.pdbx_seq_one_letter_code
_entity_poly.pdbx_strand_id
1 'polypeptide(L)'
;MDKQTVLTTLNRIMELELAGVVRYTHYALMVYGYNRIPIVGWLEKNAEEGLAHARAAGELVTWLGGHPSLGLGPLLESHKHDIGDILRESLEHEGEALRAYYELLDLVREQDVRLEEYARDMIAQEIAHQDEVNKMLRRPGQTEPYTS
;
A
#
# COMPACT_ATOMS: atom_id res chain seq x y z
N MET A 1 18.71 18.00 -2.95
CA MET A 1 18.05 16.68 -2.86
C MET A 1 19.11 15.58 -2.84
N ASP A 2 19.07 14.73 -1.85
CA ASP A 2 19.96 13.56 -1.79
C ASP A 2 19.38 12.45 -2.67
N LYS A 3 19.90 12.33 -3.87
CA LYS A 3 19.46 11.36 -4.87
C LYS A 3 19.54 9.92 -4.37
N GLN A 4 20.59 9.55 -3.65
CA GLN A 4 20.74 8.19 -3.15
C GLN A 4 19.66 7.83 -2.12
N THR A 5 19.35 8.75 -1.21
CA THR A 5 18.28 8.54 -0.24
C THR A 5 16.92 8.45 -0.91
N VAL A 6 16.67 9.26 -1.95
CA VAL A 6 15.45 9.20 -2.74
C VAL A 6 15.31 7.83 -3.44
N LEU A 7 16.39 7.33 -4.04
CA LEU A 7 16.39 6.02 -4.69
C LEU A 7 16.11 4.90 -3.69
N THR A 8 16.74 4.95 -2.50
CA THR A 8 16.50 3.97 -1.44
C THR A 8 15.04 3.98 -1.01
N THR A 9 14.44 5.16 -0.85
CA THR A 9 13.05 5.30 -0.44
C THR A 9 12.10 4.80 -1.53
N LEU A 10 12.34 5.13 -2.80
CA LEU A 10 11.54 4.64 -3.91
C LEU A 10 11.60 3.11 -4.04
N ASN A 11 12.78 2.53 -3.87
CA ASN A 11 12.93 1.07 -3.89
C ASN A 11 12.19 0.42 -2.72
N ARG A 12 12.21 1.04 -1.54
CA ARG A 12 11.43 0.56 -0.40
C ARG A 12 9.93 0.62 -0.67
N ILE A 13 9.46 1.70 -1.29
CA ILE A 13 8.06 1.82 -1.72
C ILE A 13 7.71 0.70 -2.69
N MET A 14 8.54 0.46 -3.69
CA MET A 14 8.33 -0.63 -4.64
C MET A 14 8.22 -1.97 -3.96
N GLU A 15 9.11 -2.26 -3.01
CA GLU A 15 9.10 -3.51 -2.23
C GLU A 15 7.83 -3.65 -1.38
N LEU A 16 7.38 -2.56 -0.75
CA LEU A 16 6.14 -2.56 0.04
C LEU A 16 4.92 -2.81 -0.84
N GLU A 17 4.87 -2.18 -2.00
CA GLU A 17 3.76 -2.38 -2.94
C GLU A 17 3.73 -3.81 -3.49
N LEU A 18 4.89 -4.40 -3.80
CA LEU A 18 4.97 -5.80 -4.22
C LEU A 18 4.56 -6.74 -3.09
N ALA A 19 4.93 -6.44 -1.85
CA ALA A 19 4.45 -7.19 -0.70
C ALA A 19 2.92 -7.13 -0.59
N GLY A 20 2.34 -5.97 -0.90
CA GLY A 20 0.89 -5.80 -0.99
C GLY A 20 0.25 -6.71 -2.03
N VAL A 21 0.87 -6.84 -3.20
CA VAL A 21 0.39 -7.75 -4.24
C VAL A 21 0.31 -9.19 -3.72
N VAL A 22 1.37 -9.65 -3.06
CA VAL A 22 1.42 -11.00 -2.48
C VAL A 22 0.36 -11.16 -1.39
N ARG A 23 0.24 -10.19 -0.49
CA ARG A 23 -0.73 -10.22 0.61
C ARG A 23 -2.16 -10.28 0.11
N TYR A 24 -2.56 -9.35 -0.77
CA TYR A 24 -3.93 -9.31 -1.25
C TYR A 24 -4.28 -10.52 -2.10
N THR A 25 -3.33 -11.06 -2.87
CA THR A 25 -3.52 -12.31 -3.60
C THR A 25 -3.75 -13.46 -2.63
N HIS A 26 -2.95 -13.55 -1.57
CA HIS A 26 -3.08 -14.57 -0.53
C HIS A 26 -4.43 -14.45 0.20
N TYR A 27 -4.80 -13.24 0.61
CA TYR A 27 -6.08 -13.02 1.28
C TYR A 27 -7.25 -13.45 0.40
N ALA A 28 -7.21 -13.11 -0.88
CA ALA A 28 -8.28 -13.49 -1.81
C ALA A 28 -8.46 -15.02 -1.89
N LEU A 29 -7.36 -15.77 -1.78
CA LEU A 29 -7.40 -17.22 -1.78
C LEU A 29 -7.94 -17.79 -0.47
N MET A 30 -7.79 -17.06 0.64
CA MET A 30 -8.08 -17.55 1.99
C MET A 30 -9.43 -17.12 2.56
N VAL A 31 -10.18 -16.29 1.85
CA VAL A 31 -11.53 -15.89 2.31
C VAL A 31 -12.51 -17.01 2.05
N TYR A 32 -13.09 -17.56 3.13
CA TYR A 32 -14.11 -18.60 3.07
C TYR A 32 -15.43 -18.08 3.64
N GLY A 33 -16.51 -18.76 3.31
CA GLY A 33 -17.83 -18.46 3.85
C GLY A 33 -18.68 -17.62 2.90
N TYR A 34 -19.85 -17.24 3.37
CA TYR A 34 -20.87 -16.58 2.55
C TYR A 34 -20.45 -15.21 2.02
N ASN A 35 -19.50 -14.55 2.68
CA ASN A 35 -19.03 -13.22 2.29
C ASN A 35 -17.88 -13.24 1.30
N ARG A 36 -17.49 -14.42 0.84
CA ARG A 36 -16.34 -14.58 -0.08
C ARG A 36 -16.51 -13.78 -1.36
N ILE A 37 -17.64 -13.94 -2.04
CA ILE A 37 -17.83 -13.39 -3.39
C ILE A 37 -17.66 -11.85 -3.40
N PRO A 38 -18.31 -11.06 -2.53
CA PRO A 38 -18.13 -9.61 -2.57
C PRO A 38 -16.74 -9.15 -2.14
N ILE A 39 -16.04 -9.92 -1.31
CA ILE A 39 -14.74 -9.53 -0.75
C ILE A 39 -13.59 -9.89 -1.68
N VAL A 40 -13.65 -11.05 -2.34
CA VAL A 40 -12.55 -11.52 -3.20
C VAL A 40 -12.27 -10.54 -4.34
N GLY A 41 -13.28 -10.03 -5.01
CA GLY A 41 -13.10 -9.05 -6.09
C GLY A 41 -12.40 -7.79 -5.61
N TRP A 42 -12.76 -7.30 -4.43
CA TRP A 42 -12.12 -6.14 -3.81
C TRP A 42 -10.65 -6.42 -3.49
N LEU A 43 -10.34 -7.60 -2.93
CA LEU A 43 -8.96 -7.99 -2.62
C LEU A 43 -8.11 -8.13 -3.89
N GLU A 44 -8.65 -8.75 -4.93
CA GLU A 44 -7.96 -8.90 -6.22
C GLU A 44 -7.67 -7.54 -6.86
N LYS A 45 -8.62 -6.61 -6.78
CA LYS A 45 -8.42 -5.24 -7.25
C LYS A 45 -7.28 -4.53 -6.50
N ASN A 46 -7.20 -4.72 -5.21
CA ASN A 46 -6.10 -4.16 -4.41
C ASN A 46 -4.75 -4.76 -4.82
N ALA A 47 -4.69 -6.04 -5.16
CA ALA A 47 -3.48 -6.65 -5.68
C ALA A 47 -3.06 -6.02 -7.01
N GLU A 48 -4.01 -5.79 -7.92
CA GLU A 48 -3.74 -5.15 -9.21
C GLU A 48 -3.25 -3.70 -9.02
N GLU A 49 -3.86 -2.95 -8.12
CA GLU A 49 -3.44 -1.58 -7.80
C GLU A 49 -2.04 -1.57 -7.21
N GLY A 50 -1.71 -2.50 -6.32
CA GLY A 50 -0.37 -2.64 -5.75
C GLY A 50 0.69 -2.86 -6.82
N LEU A 51 0.40 -3.69 -7.82
CA LEU A 51 1.33 -3.92 -8.94
C LEU A 51 1.52 -2.64 -9.76
N ALA A 52 0.46 -1.89 -10.04
CA ALA A 52 0.56 -0.62 -10.75
C ALA A 52 1.40 0.39 -9.96
N HIS A 53 1.21 0.46 -8.65
CA HIS A 53 1.99 1.35 -7.78
C HIS A 53 3.47 0.95 -7.72
N ALA A 54 3.76 -0.36 -7.68
CA ALA A 54 5.13 -0.86 -7.71
C ALA A 54 5.84 -0.48 -9.02
N ARG A 55 5.14 -0.62 -10.15
CA ARG A 55 5.67 -0.21 -11.46
C ARG A 55 5.95 1.29 -11.51
N ALA A 56 5.04 2.10 -11.00
CA ALA A 56 5.22 3.55 -10.97
C ALA A 56 6.47 3.95 -10.17
N ALA A 57 6.69 3.35 -9.02
CA ALA A 57 7.90 3.58 -8.23
C ALA A 57 9.15 3.14 -8.98
N GLY A 58 9.10 1.95 -9.60
CA GLY A 58 10.22 1.42 -10.40
C GLY A 58 10.58 2.29 -11.60
N GLU A 59 9.58 2.85 -12.28
CA GLU A 59 9.81 3.78 -13.39
C GLU A 59 10.54 5.04 -12.91
N LEU A 60 10.21 5.54 -11.73
CA LEU A 60 10.92 6.69 -11.17
C LEU A 60 12.35 6.36 -10.75
N VAL A 61 12.58 5.14 -10.27
CA VAL A 61 13.94 4.67 -9.95
C VAL A 61 14.81 4.70 -11.20
N THR A 62 14.32 4.15 -12.31
CA THR A 62 15.10 4.14 -13.59
C THR A 62 15.22 5.53 -14.19
N TRP A 63 14.18 6.36 -14.06
CA TRP A 63 14.26 7.75 -14.52
C TRP A 63 15.38 8.52 -13.80
N LEU A 64 15.64 8.21 -12.54
CA LEU A 64 16.72 8.80 -11.77
C LEU A 64 18.08 8.13 -12.03
N GLY A 65 18.14 7.14 -12.91
CA GLY A 65 19.36 6.41 -13.22
C GLY A 65 19.72 5.35 -12.20
N GLY A 66 18.76 4.98 -11.34
CA GLY A 66 18.95 3.92 -10.35
C GLY A 66 18.57 2.54 -10.85
N HIS A 67 18.70 1.56 -9.99
CA HIS A 67 18.42 0.16 -10.29
C HIS A 67 17.21 -0.29 -9.44
N PRO A 68 16.11 -0.73 -10.09
CA PRO A 68 14.94 -1.21 -9.33
C PRO A 68 15.29 -2.43 -8.47
N SER A 69 14.77 -2.44 -7.25
CA SER A 69 14.98 -3.53 -6.31
C SER A 69 14.39 -4.84 -6.83
N LEU A 70 15.04 -5.94 -6.53
CA LEU A 70 14.50 -7.29 -6.70
C LEU A 70 13.96 -7.86 -5.38
N GLY A 71 13.95 -7.04 -4.32
CA GLY A 71 13.47 -7.45 -3.01
C GLY A 71 11.96 -7.40 -2.87
N LEU A 72 11.50 -7.96 -1.78
CA LEU A 72 10.10 -7.96 -1.39
C LEU A 72 10.01 -7.41 0.03
N GLY A 73 9.05 -6.53 0.28
CA GLY A 73 8.81 -6.02 1.62
C GLY A 73 8.29 -7.09 2.58
N PRO A 74 8.17 -6.76 3.88
CA PRO A 74 7.73 -7.73 4.88
C PRO A 74 6.34 -8.28 4.58
N LEU A 75 6.20 -9.59 4.71
CA LEU A 75 4.93 -10.29 4.64
C LEU A 75 4.51 -10.60 6.08
N LEU A 76 3.75 -9.70 6.67
CA LEU A 76 3.20 -9.93 8.00
C LEU A 76 1.99 -10.85 7.85
N GLU A 77 2.07 -12.04 8.40
CA GLU A 77 1.00 -13.02 8.29
C GLU A 77 0.65 -13.53 9.67
N SER A 78 -0.55 -13.18 10.13
CA SER A 78 -1.05 -13.62 11.42
C SER A 78 -1.63 -15.03 11.39
N HIS A 79 -1.82 -15.59 10.19
CA HIS A 79 -2.53 -16.86 9.95
C HIS A 79 -3.98 -16.81 10.44
N LYS A 80 -4.57 -15.63 10.53
CA LYS A 80 -5.97 -15.41 10.84
C LYS A 80 -6.65 -14.89 9.58
N HIS A 81 -7.63 -15.63 9.08
CA HIS A 81 -8.24 -15.36 7.79
C HIS A 81 -9.72 -14.99 7.88
N ASP A 82 -10.20 -14.64 9.06
CA ASP A 82 -11.47 -13.93 9.18
C ASP A 82 -11.35 -12.58 8.48
N ILE A 83 -12.43 -12.14 7.84
CA ILE A 83 -12.41 -10.89 7.05
C ILE A 83 -11.94 -9.70 7.91
N GLY A 84 -12.41 -9.59 9.15
CA GLY A 84 -11.98 -8.53 10.05
C GLY A 84 -10.47 -8.57 10.32
N ASP A 85 -9.92 -9.76 10.52
CA ASP A 85 -8.47 -9.91 10.74
C ASP A 85 -7.67 -9.54 9.49
N ILE A 86 -8.13 -9.97 8.30
CA ILE A 86 -7.51 -9.58 7.03
C ILE A 86 -7.51 -8.06 6.87
N LEU A 87 -8.62 -7.40 7.16
CA LEU A 87 -8.74 -5.95 7.03
C LEU A 87 -7.82 -5.22 8.02
N ARG A 88 -7.74 -5.69 9.25
CA ARG A 88 -6.84 -5.09 10.26
C ARG A 88 -5.38 -5.26 9.89
N GLU A 89 -4.99 -6.43 9.41
CA GLU A 89 -3.63 -6.69 8.96
C GLU A 89 -3.28 -5.84 7.72
N SER A 90 -4.24 -5.67 6.80
CA SER A 90 -4.01 -4.82 5.63
C SER A 90 -3.87 -3.34 6.01
N LEU A 91 -4.59 -2.84 7.02
CA LEU A 91 -4.40 -1.48 7.52
C LEU A 91 -2.99 -1.26 8.06
N GLU A 92 -2.42 -2.22 8.75
CA GLU A 92 -1.06 -2.15 9.27
C GLU A 92 -0.06 -2.03 8.12
N HIS A 93 -0.21 -2.86 7.10
CA HIS A 93 0.64 -2.81 5.91
C HIS A 93 0.50 -1.47 5.17
N GLU A 94 -0.73 -1.01 4.94
CA GLU A 94 -0.98 0.27 4.26
C GLU A 94 -0.43 1.44 5.05
N GLY A 95 -0.41 1.35 6.38
CA GLY A 95 0.21 2.34 7.25
C GLY A 95 1.71 2.44 7.03
N GLU A 96 2.39 1.33 6.80
CA GLU A 96 3.82 1.32 6.47
C GLU A 96 4.08 1.96 5.11
N ALA A 97 3.27 1.63 4.11
CA ALA A 97 3.37 2.24 2.79
C ALA A 97 3.16 3.76 2.86
N LEU A 98 2.14 4.20 3.59
CA LEU A 98 1.87 5.62 3.76
C LEU A 98 3.05 6.37 4.39
N ARG A 99 3.66 5.79 5.43
CA ARG A 99 4.85 6.38 6.05
C ARG A 99 5.99 6.53 5.04
N ALA A 100 6.21 5.54 4.19
CA ALA A 100 7.25 5.60 3.16
C ALA A 100 6.98 6.72 2.13
N TYR A 101 5.73 6.91 1.74
CA TYR A 101 5.36 8.01 0.85
C TYR A 101 5.56 9.38 1.50
N TYR A 102 5.26 9.52 2.79
CA TYR A 102 5.56 10.76 3.53
C TYR A 102 7.06 11.02 3.63
N GLU A 103 7.86 9.98 3.87
CA GLU A 103 9.32 10.11 3.87
C GLU A 103 9.82 10.61 2.52
N LEU A 104 9.27 10.05 1.43
CA LEU A 104 9.61 10.51 0.09
C LEU A 104 9.24 12.00 -0.10
N LEU A 105 8.03 12.38 0.30
CA LEU A 105 7.59 13.77 0.19
C LEU A 105 8.55 14.73 0.92
N ASP A 106 8.98 14.37 2.12
CA ASP A 106 9.92 15.19 2.89
C ASP A 106 11.26 15.36 2.19
N LEU A 107 11.72 14.32 1.48
CA LEU A 107 12.98 14.35 0.73
C LEU A 107 12.91 15.22 -0.53
N VAL A 108 11.75 15.29 -1.19
CA VAL A 108 11.62 15.87 -2.52
C VAL A 108 10.85 17.19 -2.54
N ARG A 109 10.24 17.58 -1.43
CA ARG A 109 9.47 18.81 -1.33
C ARG A 109 10.31 20.02 -1.72
N GLU A 110 9.82 20.79 -2.69
CA GLU A 110 10.50 21.97 -3.22
C GLU A 110 11.86 21.66 -3.90
N GLN A 111 12.13 20.37 -4.16
CA GLN A 111 13.37 19.94 -4.82
C GLN A 111 13.11 19.43 -6.23
N ASP A 112 12.06 18.65 -6.43
CA ASP A 112 11.71 18.06 -7.72
C ASP A 112 10.19 17.96 -7.83
N VAL A 113 9.62 18.68 -8.80
CA VAL A 113 8.17 18.78 -8.96
C VAL A 113 7.53 17.43 -9.31
N ARG A 114 8.17 16.64 -10.18
CA ARG A 114 7.61 15.35 -10.58
C ARG A 114 7.52 14.39 -9.40
N LEU A 115 8.58 14.28 -8.61
CA LEU A 115 8.62 13.42 -7.44
C LEU A 115 7.68 13.93 -6.34
N GLU A 116 7.60 15.23 -6.15
CA GLU A 116 6.69 15.83 -5.18
C GLU A 116 5.23 15.54 -5.52
N GLU A 117 4.84 15.76 -6.78
CA GLU A 117 3.47 15.46 -7.23
C GLU A 117 3.15 13.98 -7.13
N TYR A 118 4.09 13.11 -7.49
CA TYR A 118 3.93 11.67 -7.33
C TYR A 118 3.68 11.32 -5.86
N ALA A 119 4.52 11.81 -4.95
CA ALA A 119 4.38 11.53 -3.53
C ALA A 119 3.04 12.03 -2.98
N ARG A 120 2.63 13.23 -3.34
CA ARG A 120 1.35 13.82 -2.92
C ARG A 120 0.16 13.00 -3.42
N ASP A 121 0.19 12.60 -4.69
CA ASP A 121 -0.86 11.78 -5.28
C ASP A 121 -0.98 10.43 -4.58
N MET A 122 0.14 9.76 -4.34
CA MET A 122 0.15 8.48 -3.67
C MET A 122 -0.31 8.57 -2.21
N ILE A 123 0.04 9.64 -1.51
CA ILE A 123 -0.45 9.89 -0.15
C ILE A 123 -1.97 10.03 -0.17
N ALA A 124 -2.52 10.81 -1.10
CA ALA A 124 -3.97 10.99 -1.21
C ALA A 124 -4.68 9.65 -1.50
N GLN A 125 -4.12 8.83 -2.40
CA GLN A 125 -4.68 7.52 -2.71
C GLN A 125 -4.64 6.57 -1.52
N GLU A 126 -3.51 6.53 -0.80
CA GLU A 126 -3.36 5.66 0.37
C GLU A 126 -4.30 6.07 1.51
N ILE A 127 -4.46 7.36 1.75
CA ILE A 127 -5.40 7.86 2.76
C ILE A 127 -6.83 7.48 2.38
N ALA A 128 -7.22 7.62 1.11
CA ALA A 128 -8.54 7.22 0.64
C ALA A 128 -8.77 5.71 0.80
N HIS A 129 -7.75 4.91 0.52
CA HIS A 129 -7.83 3.45 0.69
C HIS A 129 -7.99 3.08 2.17
N GLN A 130 -7.22 3.71 3.06
CA GLN A 130 -7.35 3.47 4.50
C GLN A 130 -8.71 3.89 5.04
N ASP A 131 -9.27 4.99 4.52
CA ASP A 131 -10.62 5.42 4.87
C ASP A 131 -11.65 4.36 4.49
N GLU A 132 -11.53 3.78 3.30
CA GLU A 132 -12.42 2.72 2.83
C GLU A 132 -12.35 1.50 3.76
N VAL A 133 -11.15 1.03 4.09
CA VAL A 133 -10.97 -0.11 5.00
C VAL A 133 -11.49 0.21 6.40
N ASN A 134 -11.26 1.44 6.88
CA ASN A 134 -11.79 1.87 8.17
C ASN A 134 -13.31 1.79 8.20
N LYS A 135 -13.97 2.26 7.11
CA LYS A 135 -15.42 2.17 7.00
C LYS A 135 -15.93 0.73 6.97
N MET A 136 -15.18 -0.19 6.37
CA MET A 136 -15.53 -1.61 6.38
C MET A 136 -15.45 -2.21 7.78
N LEU A 137 -14.59 -1.68 8.64
CA LEU A 137 -14.41 -2.15 10.01
C LEU A 137 -15.35 -1.50 11.03
N ARG A 138 -16.06 -0.44 10.64
CA ARG A 138 -17.06 0.20 11.51
C ARG A 138 -18.27 -0.71 11.67
N ARG A 139 -18.97 -0.56 12.79
CA ARG A 139 -20.26 -1.23 13.00
C ARG A 139 -21.30 -0.66 12.02
N PRO A 140 -22.15 -1.49 11.42
CA PRO A 140 -23.20 -0.99 10.54
C PRO A 140 -24.03 0.11 11.21
N GLY A 141 -24.21 1.24 10.52
CA GLY A 141 -24.98 2.39 11.02
C GLY A 141 -24.25 3.29 11.98
N GLN A 142 -23.01 3.01 12.34
CA GLN A 142 -22.19 3.83 13.24
C GLN A 142 -21.29 4.76 12.47
N THR A 143 -21.18 6.02 12.91
CA THR A 143 -20.34 7.01 12.25
C THR A 143 -18.91 7.08 12.83
N GLU A 144 -18.71 6.50 14.00
CA GLU A 144 -17.40 6.54 14.66
C GLU A 144 -16.34 5.76 13.86
N PRO A 145 -15.16 6.38 13.62
CA PRO A 145 -14.05 5.66 12.99
C PRO A 145 -13.64 4.45 13.81
N TYR A 146 -13.20 3.40 13.09
CA TYR A 146 -12.59 2.26 13.74
C TYR A 146 -11.24 2.68 14.36
N THR A 147 -11.00 2.23 15.58
CA THR A 147 -9.73 2.41 16.29
C THR A 147 -9.26 1.03 16.78
N SER A 148 -7.98 0.76 16.57
CA SER A 148 -7.38 -0.51 17.00
C SER A 148 -7.21 -0.61 18.50
#